data_7269cc43ea2ac944aa814b4f7ad3cdad
#
_entry.id   7269cc43ea2ac944aa814b4f7ad3cdad
#
_cell.length_a   1.000
_cell.length_b   1.000
_cell.length_c   1.000
_cell.angle_alpha   90.00
_cell.angle_beta   90.00
_cell.angle_gamma   90.00
#
_symmetry.space_group_name_H-M   'P 1'
#
loop_
_entity.id
_entity.type
_entity.pdbx_description
1 polymer ?
#
loop_
_entity_poly.entity_id
_entity_poly.type
_entity_poly.pdbx_seq_one_letter_code
_entity_poly.pdbx_strand_id
1 'polypeptide(L)'
;MAYKISDKAILVESGGENILIAETATFERGGLTLLDSDFTLSPTFVSGYFRVFQGITSGYRSGGSSGPTSVNTIDDYPFASDTNATDVGDLTVARNDIAGASSSTHGYIAGGQLDPNGPTRYNVIDKFPFSSDDNASDVGDNTTTRRVSSGHSSSTHGYSSGGYSGSID
;
A
#
# COMPACT_ATOMS: atom_id res chain seq x y z
N MET A 1 -20.15 -31.61 15.46
CA MET A 1 -18.94 -32.32 14.98
C MET A 1 -17.81 -31.97 15.93
N ALA A 2 -17.05 -32.92 16.42
CA ALA A 2 -15.95 -32.64 17.35
C ALA A 2 -14.66 -32.52 16.50
N TYR A 3 -13.95 -31.44 16.70
CA TYR A 3 -12.60 -31.23 16.14
C TYR A 3 -11.58 -31.43 17.24
N LYS A 4 -10.52 -32.18 16.96
CA LYS A 4 -9.38 -32.30 17.86
C LYS A 4 -8.31 -31.34 17.38
N ILE A 5 -7.93 -30.41 18.25
CA ILE A 5 -6.87 -29.45 18.01
C ILE A 5 -5.69 -29.87 18.90
N SER A 6 -4.49 -29.94 18.36
CA SER A 6 -3.29 -30.23 19.15
C SER A 6 -3.01 -29.09 20.14
N ASP A 7 -2.34 -29.39 21.27
CA ASP A 7 -2.14 -28.48 22.40
C ASP A 7 -1.42 -27.14 22.08
N LYS A 8 -1.04 -26.91 20.83
CA LYS A 8 -0.33 -25.71 20.38
C LYS A 8 -1.07 -24.94 19.29
N ALA A 9 -2.31 -25.29 19.00
CA ALA A 9 -3.12 -24.63 17.98
C ALA A 9 -4.22 -23.78 18.62
N ILE A 10 -4.37 -22.56 18.14
CA ILE A 10 -5.50 -21.69 18.45
C ILE A 10 -6.38 -21.64 17.20
N LEU A 11 -7.62 -22.11 17.34
CA LEU A 11 -8.64 -21.97 16.32
C LEU A 11 -9.47 -20.72 16.63
N VAL A 12 -9.50 -19.79 15.72
CA VAL A 12 -10.34 -18.60 15.81
C VAL A 12 -11.41 -18.70 14.73
N GLU A 13 -12.67 -18.66 15.15
CA GLU A 13 -13.80 -18.59 14.23
C GLU A 13 -14.23 -17.13 14.05
N SER A 14 -14.24 -16.66 12.82
CA SER A 14 -14.72 -15.32 12.49
C SER A 14 -15.37 -15.32 11.11
N GLY A 15 -16.62 -14.85 11.05
CA GLY A 15 -17.35 -14.73 9.79
C GLY A 15 -17.66 -16.06 9.08
N GLY A 16 -17.67 -17.18 9.81
CA GLY A 16 -17.95 -18.52 9.27
C GLY A 16 -16.71 -19.24 8.72
N GLU A 17 -15.53 -18.64 8.83
CA GLU A 17 -14.26 -19.28 8.49
C GLU A 17 -13.44 -19.60 9.73
N ASN A 18 -12.80 -20.76 9.72
CA ASN A 18 -11.93 -21.20 10.80
C ASN A 18 -10.49 -20.89 10.47
N ILE A 19 -9.83 -20.11 11.33
CA ILE A 19 -8.42 -19.74 11.19
C ILE A 19 -7.62 -20.52 12.21
N LEU A 20 -6.63 -21.25 11.72
CA LEU A 20 -5.66 -21.95 12.56
C LEU A 20 -4.43 -21.08 12.73
N ILE A 21 -4.12 -20.73 13.98
CA ILE A 21 -2.88 -20.01 14.34
C ILE A 21 -2.01 -20.98 15.13
N ALA A 22 -1.01 -21.58 14.48
CA ALA A 22 -0.05 -22.46 15.15
C ALA A 22 1.25 -22.57 14.36
N GLU A 23 2.36 -22.73 15.07
CA GLU A 23 3.64 -23.07 14.45
C GLU A 23 3.69 -24.53 13.96
N THR A 24 2.96 -25.42 14.63
CA THR A 24 2.76 -26.81 14.21
C THR A 24 1.39 -27.26 14.67
N ALA A 25 0.50 -27.63 13.77
CA ALA A 25 -0.81 -28.16 14.13
C ALA A 25 -1.19 -29.30 13.17
N THR A 26 -1.68 -30.39 13.76
CA THR A 26 -2.40 -31.42 13.05
C THR A 26 -3.89 -31.15 13.18
N PHE A 27 -4.58 -31.03 12.08
CA PHE A 27 -6.03 -30.85 12.06
C PHE A 27 -6.69 -32.13 11.57
N GLU A 28 -7.44 -32.80 12.43
CA GLU A 28 -8.09 -34.06 12.10
C GLU A 28 -9.62 -33.87 12.05
N ARG A 29 -10.21 -34.23 10.94
CA ARG A 29 -11.65 -34.34 10.76
C ARG A 29 -12.00 -35.78 10.40
N GLY A 30 -12.63 -36.49 11.34
CA GLY A 30 -13.07 -37.86 11.08
C GLY A 30 -11.95 -38.82 10.70
N GLY A 31 -10.75 -38.65 11.31
CA GLY A 31 -9.58 -39.48 11.04
C GLY A 31 -8.76 -39.11 9.81
N LEU A 32 -9.11 -37.99 9.15
CA LEU A 32 -8.33 -37.44 8.05
C LEU A 32 -7.47 -36.29 8.57
N THR A 33 -6.15 -36.40 8.44
CA THR A 33 -5.21 -35.31 8.69
C THR A 33 -5.34 -34.29 7.56
N LEU A 34 -5.83 -33.07 7.88
CA LEU A 34 -6.04 -32.01 6.90
C LEU A 34 -4.83 -31.08 6.77
N LEU A 35 -3.93 -31.12 7.77
CA LEU A 35 -2.68 -30.35 7.80
C LEU A 35 -1.61 -31.23 8.42
N ASP A 36 -0.44 -31.25 7.83
CA ASP A 36 0.74 -31.90 8.37
C ASP A 36 1.65 -30.90 9.10
N SER A 37 2.80 -31.41 9.62
CA SER A 37 3.78 -30.62 10.36
C SER A 37 4.48 -29.54 9.52
N ASP A 38 4.27 -29.53 8.21
CA ASP A 38 4.94 -28.63 7.27
C ASP A 38 4.05 -27.46 6.84
N PHE A 39 2.92 -27.27 7.54
CA PHE A 39 2.03 -26.13 7.29
C PHE A 39 2.72 -24.85 7.71
N THR A 40 3.28 -24.16 6.75
CA THR A 40 3.74 -22.77 6.88
C THR A 40 2.58 -21.83 6.55
N LEU A 41 2.24 -20.96 7.49
CA LEU A 41 1.31 -19.86 7.20
C LEU A 41 1.91 -19.03 6.07
N SER A 42 1.34 -19.16 4.88
CA SER A 42 1.71 -18.28 3.78
C SER A 42 1.42 -16.84 4.20
N PRO A 43 2.29 -15.87 3.89
CA PRO A 43 1.99 -14.44 4.08
C PRO A 43 0.65 -14.02 3.47
N THR A 44 0.20 -14.73 2.43
CA THR A 44 -1.11 -14.53 1.81
C THR A 44 -2.27 -14.89 2.73
N PHE A 45 -2.10 -15.84 3.64
CA PHE A 45 -3.13 -16.25 4.60
C PHE A 45 -3.27 -15.22 5.73
N VAL A 46 -2.15 -14.64 6.17
CA VAL A 46 -2.13 -13.55 7.16
C VAL A 46 -2.68 -12.25 6.56
N SER A 47 -2.44 -11.99 5.27
CA SER A 47 -2.92 -10.79 4.60
C SER A 47 -4.44 -10.78 4.36
N GLY A 48 -5.10 -11.93 4.37
CA GLY A 48 -6.56 -12.02 4.25
C GLY A 48 -7.31 -11.47 5.46
N TYR A 49 -6.71 -11.53 6.65
CA TYR A 49 -7.35 -11.15 7.91
C TYR A 49 -6.82 -9.86 8.52
N PHE A 50 -5.53 -9.66 8.49
CA PHE A 50 -4.97 -8.36 8.78
C PHE A 50 -4.83 -7.64 7.44
N ARG A 51 -5.80 -6.81 7.11
CA ARG A 51 -5.67 -5.88 6.00
C ARG A 51 -4.59 -4.86 6.32
N VAL A 52 -3.36 -5.32 6.31
CA VAL A 52 -2.22 -4.42 6.34
C VAL A 52 -2.11 -3.87 4.93
N PHE A 53 -2.73 -2.72 4.70
CA PHE A 53 -2.55 -1.92 3.47
C PHE A 53 -1.17 -1.29 3.39
N GLN A 54 -0.21 -1.81 4.12
CA GLN A 54 1.17 -1.35 4.13
C GLN A 54 2.04 -2.37 3.42
N GLY A 55 2.97 -1.88 2.62
CA GLY A 55 4.07 -2.70 2.15
C GLY A 55 4.76 -3.36 3.35
N ILE A 56 5.08 -4.63 3.23
CA ILE A 56 5.75 -5.39 4.31
C ILE A 56 7.27 -5.27 4.24
N THR A 57 7.82 -4.73 3.17
CA THR A 57 9.26 -4.65 2.91
C THR A 57 9.81 -3.24 2.97
N SER A 58 9.11 -2.27 2.39
CA SER A 58 9.58 -0.89 2.27
C SER A 58 8.43 0.11 2.40
N GLY A 59 8.76 1.31 2.87
CA GLY A 59 7.94 2.49 2.75
C GLY A 59 8.41 3.35 1.58
N TYR A 60 7.51 4.12 0.98
CA TYR A 60 7.80 4.99 -0.14
C TYR A 60 7.42 6.43 0.16
N ARG A 61 8.28 7.36 -0.28
CA ARG A 61 8.00 8.77 -0.36
C ARG A 61 8.08 9.18 -1.82
N SER A 62 7.12 9.95 -2.29
CA SER A 62 7.09 10.39 -3.69
C SER A 62 6.84 11.90 -3.76
N GLY A 63 7.50 12.58 -4.66
CA GLY A 63 7.34 14.01 -4.87
C GLY A 63 7.62 14.85 -3.62
N GLY A 64 6.93 15.97 -3.49
CA GLY A 64 7.10 16.92 -2.39
C GLY A 64 7.87 18.16 -2.80
N SER A 65 8.33 18.94 -1.83
CA SER A 65 9.09 20.18 -2.08
C SER A 65 10.50 20.09 -1.50
N SER A 66 11.46 20.61 -2.25
CA SER A 66 12.83 20.91 -1.80
C SER A 66 13.04 22.41 -1.89
N GLY A 67 12.87 23.10 -0.75
CA GLY A 67 12.82 24.57 -0.74
C GLY A 67 11.62 25.11 -1.53
N PRO A 68 11.82 26.05 -2.46
CA PRO A 68 10.71 26.60 -3.24
C PRO A 68 10.29 25.74 -4.43
N THR A 69 10.96 24.63 -4.69
CA THR A 69 10.79 23.83 -5.92
C THR A 69 10.17 22.48 -5.58
N SER A 70 9.23 22.04 -6.40
CA SER A 70 8.70 20.66 -6.34
C SER A 70 9.70 19.67 -6.94
N VAL A 71 9.70 18.46 -6.41
CA VAL A 71 10.52 17.34 -6.89
C VAL A 71 9.64 16.21 -7.41
N ASN A 72 10.18 15.35 -8.26
CA ASN A 72 9.52 14.18 -8.82
C ASN A 72 10.04 12.86 -8.24
N THR A 73 11.09 12.89 -7.44
CA THR A 73 11.77 11.71 -6.89
C THR A 73 10.81 10.76 -6.17
N ILE A 74 10.99 9.47 -6.38
CA ILE A 74 10.40 8.39 -5.60
C ILE A 74 11.52 7.75 -4.79
N ASP A 75 11.46 7.93 -3.47
CA ASP A 75 12.39 7.30 -2.55
C ASP A 75 11.76 6.06 -1.91
N ASP A 76 12.54 4.99 -1.77
CA ASP A 76 12.20 3.83 -0.95
C ASP A 76 13.03 3.81 0.33
N TYR A 77 12.49 3.28 1.41
CA TYR A 77 13.20 2.99 2.65
C TYR A 77 12.76 1.64 3.22
N PRO A 78 13.71 0.69 3.41
CA PRO A 78 13.39 -0.65 3.87
C PRO A 78 13.01 -0.66 5.35
N PHE A 79 12.01 -1.50 5.72
CA PHE A 79 11.61 -1.68 7.12
C PHE A 79 12.52 -2.66 7.89
N ALA A 80 13.31 -3.45 7.19
CA ALA A 80 14.17 -4.47 7.79
C ALA A 80 15.52 -3.92 8.31
N SER A 81 15.87 -2.67 8.00
CA SER A 81 17.16 -2.08 8.35
C SER A 81 17.07 -0.56 8.53
N ASP A 82 17.85 -0.04 9.46
CA ASP A 82 17.98 1.41 9.70
C ASP A 82 18.96 2.01 8.68
N THR A 83 18.51 2.22 7.45
CA THR A 83 19.28 2.82 6.36
C THR A 83 18.61 4.06 5.81
N ASN A 84 19.38 4.89 5.12
CA ASN A 84 18.83 6.03 4.39
C ASN A 84 17.91 5.54 3.26
N ALA A 85 16.93 6.37 2.90
CA ALA A 85 16.13 6.15 1.71
C ALA A 85 17.01 6.17 0.45
N THR A 86 16.61 5.42 -0.55
CA THR A 86 17.26 5.34 -1.87
C THR A 86 16.30 5.88 -2.93
N ASP A 87 16.80 6.69 -3.84
CA ASP A 87 16.08 7.12 -5.04
C ASP A 87 15.89 5.91 -5.97
N VAL A 88 14.63 5.56 -6.24
CA VAL A 88 14.25 4.39 -7.04
C VAL A 88 13.46 4.74 -8.30
N GLY A 89 13.25 6.02 -8.57
CA GLY A 89 12.58 6.49 -9.78
C GLY A 89 11.92 7.86 -9.64
N ASP A 90 11.19 8.25 -10.66
CA ASP A 90 10.58 9.56 -10.78
C ASP A 90 9.08 9.48 -11.07
N LEU A 91 8.31 10.42 -10.52
CA LEU A 91 6.96 10.74 -10.99
C LEU A 91 7.03 11.35 -12.39
N THR A 92 5.95 11.26 -13.15
CA THR A 92 5.89 11.87 -14.50
C THR A 92 6.01 13.39 -14.49
N VAL A 93 5.64 14.03 -13.37
CA VAL A 93 5.75 15.48 -13.17
C VAL A 93 6.16 15.78 -11.73
N ALA A 94 7.10 16.72 -11.55
CA ALA A 94 7.47 17.26 -10.24
C ALA A 94 6.28 17.98 -9.60
N ARG A 95 5.88 17.54 -8.40
CA ARG A 95 4.70 18.08 -7.70
C ARG A 95 4.70 17.80 -6.21
N ASN A 96 4.03 18.66 -5.47
CA ASN A 96 3.79 18.57 -4.04
C ASN A 96 2.28 18.56 -3.72
N ASP A 97 1.92 18.49 -2.44
CA ASP A 97 0.52 18.47 -1.96
C ASP A 97 -0.33 17.35 -2.61
N ILE A 98 0.27 16.22 -2.81
CA ILE A 98 -0.24 15.03 -3.50
C ILE A 98 -1.02 14.12 -2.57
N ALA A 99 -1.90 13.28 -3.14
CA ALA A 99 -2.55 12.19 -2.44
C ALA A 99 -1.89 10.85 -2.82
N GLY A 100 -1.53 10.07 -1.81
CA GLY A 100 -0.95 8.73 -1.99
C GLY A 100 -1.96 7.63 -1.73
N ALA A 101 -1.97 6.61 -2.58
CA ALA A 101 -2.70 5.36 -2.39
C ALA A 101 -1.82 4.19 -2.79
N SER A 102 -2.13 2.99 -2.33
CA SER A 102 -1.34 1.80 -2.68
C SER A 102 -2.23 0.57 -2.88
N SER A 103 -1.76 -0.33 -3.72
CA SER A 103 -2.18 -1.73 -3.78
C SER A 103 -1.11 -2.62 -3.14
N SER A 104 -1.27 -3.93 -3.20
CA SER A 104 -0.21 -4.87 -2.77
C SER A 104 1.04 -4.86 -3.66
N THR A 105 0.97 -4.26 -4.85
CA THR A 105 2.03 -4.33 -5.88
C THR A 105 2.48 -2.98 -6.42
N HIS A 106 1.72 -1.92 -6.21
CA HIS A 106 1.99 -0.60 -6.78
C HIS A 106 1.63 0.54 -5.83
N GLY A 107 2.41 1.62 -5.91
CA GLY A 107 2.07 2.94 -5.39
C GLY A 107 1.34 3.77 -6.44
N TYR A 108 0.46 4.66 -5.97
CA TYR A 108 -0.31 5.60 -6.79
C TYR A 108 -0.24 6.98 -6.19
N ILE A 109 0.02 7.97 -7.02
CA ILE A 109 0.09 9.37 -6.63
C ILE A 109 -0.86 10.19 -7.48
N ALA A 110 -1.80 10.87 -6.83
CA ALA A 110 -2.88 11.59 -7.50
C ALA A 110 -2.87 13.09 -7.20
N GLY A 111 -3.09 13.91 -8.22
CA GLY A 111 -3.21 15.36 -8.12
C GLY A 111 -1.92 16.06 -7.70
N GLY A 112 -2.05 17.15 -6.96
CA GLY A 112 -0.94 17.98 -6.49
C GLY A 112 -0.77 19.28 -7.28
N GLN A 113 0.31 19.99 -6.99
CA GLN A 113 0.67 21.25 -7.67
C GLN A 113 2.16 21.32 -7.99
N LEU A 114 2.51 22.18 -8.98
CA LEU A 114 3.90 22.32 -9.40
C LEU A 114 4.77 22.98 -8.34
N ASP A 115 4.34 24.10 -7.81
CA ASP A 115 5.08 24.88 -6.84
C ASP A 115 4.22 25.17 -5.61
N PRO A 116 4.79 25.26 -4.40
CA PRO A 116 4.03 25.50 -3.16
C PRO A 116 3.13 26.74 -3.22
N ASN A 117 3.51 27.73 -4.01
CA ASN A 117 2.77 29.01 -4.17
C ASN A 117 2.32 29.26 -5.62
N GLY A 118 2.46 28.26 -6.51
CA GLY A 118 2.11 28.37 -7.92
C GLY A 118 0.63 28.09 -8.20
N PRO A 119 0.08 28.60 -9.30
CA PRO A 119 -1.30 28.35 -9.69
C PRO A 119 -1.50 26.99 -10.37
N THR A 120 -0.41 26.33 -10.81
CA THR A 120 -0.50 25.11 -11.60
C THR A 120 -0.81 23.91 -10.73
N ARG A 121 -1.95 23.31 -10.99
CA ARG A 121 -2.45 22.09 -10.33
C ARG A 121 -2.61 20.98 -11.34
N TYR A 122 -2.45 19.76 -10.87
CA TYR A 122 -2.53 18.57 -11.70
C TYR A 122 -3.72 17.70 -11.33
N ASN A 123 -4.23 16.95 -12.31
CA ASN A 123 -5.20 15.88 -12.14
C ASN A 123 -4.58 14.50 -12.35
N VAL A 124 -3.36 14.43 -12.81
CA VAL A 124 -2.60 13.21 -13.15
C VAL A 124 -2.62 12.20 -12.00
N ILE A 125 -2.79 10.93 -12.35
CA ILE A 125 -2.61 9.78 -11.48
C ILE A 125 -1.40 8.98 -11.99
N ASP A 126 -0.29 9.06 -11.26
CA ASP A 126 0.89 8.27 -11.49
C ASP A 126 0.83 6.93 -10.76
N LYS A 127 1.38 5.89 -11.39
CA LYS A 127 1.53 4.55 -10.84
C LYS A 127 2.98 4.07 -10.99
N PHE A 128 3.57 3.54 -9.92
CA PHE A 128 4.90 2.92 -9.92
C PHE A 128 4.87 1.54 -9.25
N PRO A 129 5.68 0.56 -9.72
CA PRO A 129 5.72 -0.78 -9.16
C PRO A 129 6.53 -0.83 -7.86
N PHE A 130 6.23 -1.79 -6.96
CA PHE A 130 7.07 -2.10 -5.80
C PHE A 130 8.08 -3.23 -6.07
N SER A 131 8.01 -3.87 -7.23
CA SER A 131 8.85 -5.02 -7.59
C SER A 131 10.13 -4.65 -8.34
N SER A 132 10.26 -3.41 -8.77
CA SER A 132 11.39 -2.89 -9.54
C SER A 132 11.57 -1.40 -9.32
N ASP A 133 12.80 -0.94 -9.49
CA ASP A 133 13.18 0.48 -9.42
C ASP A 133 12.90 1.12 -10.79
N ASP A 134 11.64 1.52 -11.00
CA ASP A 134 11.17 2.08 -12.26
C ASP A 134 10.46 3.42 -12.03
N ASN A 135 10.56 4.30 -13.03
CA ASN A 135 9.79 5.53 -13.08
C ASN A 135 8.28 5.24 -13.09
N ALA A 136 7.52 6.15 -12.50
CA ALA A 136 6.08 6.11 -12.59
C ALA A 136 5.57 6.32 -14.03
N SER A 137 4.42 5.76 -14.30
CA SER A 137 3.65 5.99 -15.52
C SER A 137 2.33 6.68 -15.21
N ASP A 138 1.92 7.62 -16.06
CA ASP A 138 0.57 8.19 -16.04
C ASP A 138 -0.45 7.10 -16.41
N VAL A 139 -1.42 6.87 -15.53
CA VAL A 139 -2.47 5.85 -15.72
C VAL A 139 -3.87 6.43 -15.76
N GLY A 140 -3.99 7.76 -15.69
CA GLY A 140 -5.27 8.45 -15.80
C GLY A 140 -5.33 9.72 -14.97
N ASP A 141 -6.52 10.29 -14.88
CA ASP A 141 -6.78 11.60 -14.29
C ASP A 141 -7.85 11.57 -13.20
N ASN A 142 -7.68 12.40 -12.18
CA ASN A 142 -8.77 12.82 -11.34
C ASN A 142 -9.78 13.63 -12.15
N THR A 143 -11.03 13.65 -11.74
CA THR A 143 -12.10 14.41 -12.43
C THR A 143 -11.86 15.93 -12.44
N THR A 144 -11.02 16.42 -11.52
CA THR A 144 -10.62 17.84 -11.44
C THR A 144 -9.20 17.95 -10.91
N THR A 145 -8.50 19.03 -11.29
CA THR A 145 -7.20 19.37 -10.71
C THR A 145 -7.36 19.75 -9.23
N ARG A 146 -6.60 19.08 -8.33
CA ARG A 146 -6.68 19.33 -6.89
C ARG A 146 -5.31 19.18 -6.24
N ARG A 147 -5.10 19.89 -5.13
CA ARG A 147 -4.01 19.73 -4.20
C ARG A 147 -4.52 19.48 -2.78
N VAL A 148 -3.65 19.03 -1.87
CA VAL A 148 -3.98 18.78 -0.46
C VAL A 148 -5.17 17.84 -0.30
N SER A 149 -5.24 16.81 -1.14
CA SER A 149 -6.22 15.73 -1.03
C SER A 149 -5.71 14.64 -0.10
N SER A 150 -6.63 13.94 0.55
CA SER A 150 -6.31 12.72 1.29
C SER A 150 -6.40 11.50 0.40
N GLY A 151 -5.40 10.61 0.49
CA GLY A 151 -5.40 9.33 -0.21
C GLY A 151 -5.84 8.19 0.70
N HIS A 152 -6.60 7.26 0.15
CA HIS A 152 -7.09 6.07 0.84
C HIS A 152 -7.03 4.86 -0.10
N SER A 153 -6.90 3.66 0.46
CA SER A 153 -6.84 2.43 -0.31
C SER A 153 -7.81 1.38 0.22
N SER A 154 -8.36 0.59 -0.69
CA SER A 154 -8.99 -0.69 -0.39
C SER A 154 -8.19 -1.81 -1.07
N SER A 155 -8.60 -3.06 -0.94
CA SER A 155 -7.95 -4.19 -1.62
C SER A 155 -8.06 -4.11 -3.16
N THR A 156 -8.96 -3.28 -3.69
CA THR A 156 -9.27 -3.22 -5.13
C THR A 156 -9.19 -1.82 -5.73
N HIS A 157 -9.28 -0.77 -4.91
CA HIS A 157 -9.34 0.62 -5.40
C HIS A 157 -8.50 1.57 -4.56
N GLY A 158 -7.89 2.56 -5.20
CA GLY A 158 -7.39 3.78 -4.58
C GLY A 158 -8.47 4.87 -4.62
N TYR A 159 -8.47 5.73 -3.62
CA TYR A 159 -9.39 6.87 -3.52
C TYR A 159 -8.60 8.14 -3.21
N SER A 160 -8.98 9.23 -3.86
CA SER A 160 -8.54 10.58 -3.52
C SER A 160 -9.76 11.40 -3.12
N SER A 161 -9.76 11.96 -1.93
CA SER A 161 -10.91 12.69 -1.38
C SER A 161 -10.53 14.08 -0.89
N GLY A 162 -11.48 15.02 -1.00
CA GLY A 162 -11.30 16.40 -0.58
C GLY A 162 -10.38 17.19 -1.49
N GLY A 163 -9.50 17.98 -0.88
CA GLY A 163 -8.54 18.83 -1.56
C GLY A 163 -9.13 20.16 -2.04
N TYR A 164 -8.25 21.00 -2.53
CA TYR A 164 -8.52 22.36 -2.95
C TYR A 164 -8.31 22.52 -4.46
N SER A 165 -9.32 23.06 -5.17
CA SER A 165 -9.30 23.27 -6.63
C SER A 165 -9.33 24.74 -7.05
N GLY A 166 -9.64 25.68 -6.15
CA GLY A 166 -9.76 27.11 -6.45
C GLY A 166 -8.41 27.83 -6.59
N SER A 167 -8.39 29.01 -7.21
CA SER A 167 -7.27 29.95 -7.10
C SER A 167 -7.22 30.52 -5.69
N ILE A 168 -6.02 30.82 -5.20
CA ILE A 168 -5.86 31.69 -4.04
C ILE A 168 -5.97 33.10 -4.59
N ASP A 169 -7.08 33.78 -4.29
CA ASP A 169 -7.23 35.20 -4.57
C ASP A 169 -6.40 36.03 -3.58
#